data_9c498ab2926a307f5e1ed2b19cc075d6
#
_entry.id   9c498ab2926a307f5e1ed2b19cc075d6
#
_cell.length_a   1.000
_cell.length_b   1.000
_cell.length_c   1.000
_cell.angle_alpha   90.00
_cell.angle_beta   90.00
_cell.angle_gamma   90.00
#
_symmetry.space_group_name_H-M   'P 1'
#
loop_
_entity.id
_entity.type
_entity.pdbx_description
1 polymer ?
#
loop_
_entity_poly.entity_id
_entity_poly.type
_entity_poly.pdbx_seq_one_letter_code
_entity_poly.pdbx_strand_id
1 'polypeptide(L)'
;NAFKELASKTNYSRGFGGEILRGFHQRNGKKLRVAEAEHFSRIMAIHAQTALSIDSFSEQIDMLDYNNCYDADLYDLFYMEHRMSKWGANSMNETDVAVHTMVGFNSRKLYASSMGLPLETREKRNAFRDSVDYFCKELFEVDIV
;
A
#
# COMPACT_ATOMS: atom_id res chain seq x y z
N ASN A 1 12.52 -28.65 -1.28
CA ASN A 1 12.00 -27.40 -1.89
C ASN A 1 10.61 -27.13 -1.32
N ALA A 2 10.56 -26.44 -0.14
CA ALA A 2 9.34 -26.22 0.65
C ALA A 2 8.18 -25.61 -0.17
N PHE A 3 8.47 -24.75 -1.16
CA PHE A 3 7.45 -24.19 -2.03
C PHE A 3 6.78 -25.22 -2.97
N LYS A 4 7.49 -26.24 -3.41
CA LYS A 4 6.89 -27.28 -4.28
C LYS A 4 5.92 -28.20 -3.53
N GLU A 5 6.13 -28.42 -2.25
CA GLU A 5 5.22 -29.20 -1.40
C GLU A 5 3.96 -28.41 -1.03
N LEU A 6 4.07 -27.08 -0.89
CA LEU A 6 2.95 -26.19 -0.62
C LEU A 6 2.05 -25.95 -1.85
N ALA A 7 2.60 -26.04 -3.05
CA ALA A 7 2.00 -25.59 -4.31
C ALA A 7 0.66 -26.24 -4.69
N SER A 8 0.36 -27.42 -4.19
CA SER A 8 -0.84 -28.15 -4.65
C SER A 8 -2.10 -27.94 -3.79
N LYS A 9 -2.00 -27.31 -2.63
CA LYS A 9 -3.12 -27.25 -1.66
C LYS A 9 -3.22 -25.95 -0.86
N THR A 10 -2.37 -24.94 -1.10
CA THR A 10 -2.28 -23.78 -0.21
C THR A 10 -2.38 -22.49 -0.98
N ASN A 11 -3.31 -21.63 -0.59
CA ASN A 11 -3.36 -20.24 -1.03
C ASN A 11 -2.42 -19.41 -0.15
N TYR A 12 -1.60 -18.57 -0.77
CA TYR A 12 -0.73 -17.64 -0.08
C TYR A 12 -1.39 -16.27 -0.02
N SER A 13 -1.76 -15.82 1.17
CA SER A 13 -2.37 -14.50 1.35
C SER A 13 -1.31 -13.45 1.68
N ARG A 14 -1.32 -12.33 0.95
CA ARG A 14 -0.46 -11.16 1.21
C ARG A 14 -1.28 -9.97 1.65
N GLY A 15 -0.70 -9.19 2.57
CA GLY A 15 -1.34 -8.02 3.15
C GLY A 15 -1.23 -6.73 2.32
N PHE A 16 -0.89 -6.80 1.03
CA PHE A 16 -0.85 -5.63 0.17
C PHE A 16 -2.18 -4.88 0.15
N GLY A 17 -2.13 -3.56 0.15
CA GLY A 17 -3.30 -2.70 0.24
C GLY A 17 -3.71 -2.35 1.67
N GLY A 18 -3.32 -3.14 2.65
CA GLY A 18 -3.54 -2.84 4.06
C GLY A 18 -2.87 -1.54 4.52
N GLU A 19 -1.81 -1.13 3.84
CA GLU A 19 -1.12 0.13 4.09
C GLU A 19 -2.02 1.36 3.89
N ILE A 20 -2.97 1.31 2.98
CA ILE A 20 -3.93 2.40 2.75
C ILE A 20 -4.82 2.57 3.99
N LEU A 21 -5.22 1.47 4.62
CA LEU A 21 -6.07 1.51 5.82
C LEU A 21 -5.37 2.16 7.01
N ARG A 22 -4.03 2.07 7.07
CA ARG A 22 -3.23 2.63 8.17
C ARG A 22 -2.47 3.90 7.82
N GLY A 23 -2.59 4.40 6.58
CA GLY A 23 -1.85 5.59 6.16
C GLY A 23 -0.34 5.40 6.22
N PHE A 24 0.20 4.38 5.57
CA PHE A 24 1.60 3.92 5.72
C PHE A 24 2.66 4.99 5.45
N HIS A 25 2.49 5.78 4.40
CA HIS A 25 3.43 6.84 4.04
C HIS A 25 3.19 8.16 4.76
N GLN A 26 2.12 8.25 5.53
CA GLN A 26 1.71 9.47 6.19
C GLN A 26 2.43 9.57 7.52
N ARG A 27 3.18 10.63 7.70
CA ARG A 27 3.85 10.93 8.96
C ARG A 27 3.32 12.24 9.53
N ASN A 28 3.01 12.25 10.82
CA ASN A 28 2.56 13.42 11.56
C ASN A 28 1.22 14.02 11.11
N GLY A 29 0.28 13.21 10.68
CA GLY A 29 -1.09 13.65 10.37
C GLY A 29 -1.22 14.57 9.15
N LYS A 30 -0.19 14.72 8.34
CA LYS A 30 -0.20 15.63 7.19
C LYS A 30 -0.42 14.86 5.90
N LYS A 31 -1.50 15.21 5.19
CA LYS A 31 -1.74 14.76 3.82
C LYS A 31 -0.74 15.43 2.87
N LEU A 32 -0.25 14.67 1.90
CA LEU A 32 0.50 15.21 0.79
C LEU A 32 -0.47 15.80 -0.25
N ARG A 33 -0.33 17.08 -0.55
CA ARG A 33 -1.24 17.82 -1.46
C ARG A 33 -0.60 18.22 -2.77
N VAL A 34 0.71 18.28 -2.81
CA VAL A 34 1.49 18.66 -3.99
C VAL A 34 2.47 17.55 -4.29
N ALA A 35 2.43 17.07 -5.54
CA ALA A 35 3.37 16.06 -6.01
C ALA A 35 4.69 16.72 -6.40
N GLU A 36 5.77 16.23 -5.82
CA GLU A 36 7.15 16.64 -6.09
C GLU A 36 8.01 15.40 -6.36
N ALA A 37 8.75 15.41 -7.44
CA ALA A 37 9.56 14.27 -7.88
C ALA A 37 10.62 13.87 -6.84
N GLU A 38 11.27 14.85 -6.23
CA GLU A 38 12.25 14.64 -5.15
C GLU A 38 11.63 13.97 -3.93
N HIS A 39 10.39 14.35 -3.61
CA HIS A 39 9.65 13.75 -2.51
C HIS A 39 9.34 12.28 -2.77
N PHE A 40 8.84 11.96 -3.97
CA PHE A 40 8.54 10.58 -4.35
C PHE A 40 9.80 9.72 -4.45
N SER A 41 10.88 10.26 -5.00
CA SER A 41 12.18 9.59 -5.00
C SER A 41 12.64 9.23 -3.57
N ARG A 42 12.47 10.14 -2.64
CA ARG A 42 12.86 9.93 -1.23
C ARG A 42 12.03 8.85 -0.53
N ILE A 43 10.71 8.86 -0.71
CA ILE A 43 9.84 7.84 -0.06
C ILE A 43 10.02 6.44 -0.65
N MET A 44 10.55 6.33 -1.85
CA MET A 44 10.94 5.04 -2.44
C MET A 44 12.30 4.54 -1.93
N ALA A 45 12.88 5.21 -0.95
CA ALA A 45 14.19 4.88 -0.36
C ALA A 45 15.33 4.85 -1.40
N ILE A 46 15.23 5.67 -2.44
CA ILE A 46 16.34 5.90 -3.36
C ILE A 46 17.30 6.86 -2.68
N HIS A 47 18.31 6.30 -2.05
CA HIS A 47 19.27 7.05 -1.21
C HIS A 47 20.06 8.10 -2.00
N ALA A 48 20.39 7.80 -3.24
CA ALA A 48 20.93 8.79 -4.15
C ALA A 48 19.78 9.30 -5.03
N GLN A 49 19.31 10.50 -4.79
CA GLN A 49 18.38 11.18 -5.69
C GLN A 49 19.12 11.51 -6.99
N THR A 50 19.16 10.54 -7.90
CA THR A 50 19.81 10.70 -9.19
C THR A 50 18.91 11.50 -10.12
N ALA A 51 19.50 12.17 -11.10
CA ALA A 51 18.74 12.85 -12.14
C ALA A 51 17.72 11.91 -12.80
N LEU A 52 18.11 10.66 -13.07
CA LEU A 52 17.23 9.65 -13.64
C LEU A 52 15.98 9.39 -12.76
N SER A 53 16.14 9.30 -11.45
CA SER A 53 14.99 9.07 -10.55
C SER A 53 14.07 10.30 -10.49
N ILE A 54 14.62 11.49 -10.47
CA ILE A 54 13.86 12.74 -10.46
C ILE A 54 13.09 12.90 -11.77
N ASP A 55 13.77 12.73 -12.91
CA ASP A 55 13.15 12.83 -14.24
C ASP A 55 12.01 11.81 -14.40
N SER A 56 12.23 10.55 -13.96
CA SER A 56 11.20 9.51 -14.04
C SER A 56 9.97 9.82 -13.19
N PHE A 57 10.14 10.38 -11.99
CA PHE A 57 9.00 10.78 -11.16
C PHE A 57 8.34 12.07 -11.66
N SER A 58 9.09 13.00 -12.27
CA SER A 58 8.51 14.17 -12.92
C SER A 58 7.60 13.75 -14.08
N GLU A 59 8.08 12.87 -14.94
CA GLU A 59 7.27 12.32 -16.04
C GLU A 59 6.02 11.59 -15.53
N GLN A 60 6.14 10.81 -14.46
CA GLN A 60 4.99 10.12 -13.85
C GLN A 60 3.96 11.10 -13.28
N ILE A 61 4.40 12.17 -12.61
CA ILE A 61 3.53 13.20 -12.04
C ILE A 61 2.73 13.87 -13.15
N ASP A 62 3.39 14.25 -14.24
CA ASP A 62 2.76 14.91 -15.37
C ASP A 62 1.78 13.97 -16.10
N MET A 63 2.17 12.72 -16.31
CA MET A 63 1.34 11.72 -16.99
C MET A 63 0.07 11.35 -16.21
N LEU A 64 0.13 11.29 -14.88
CA LEU A 64 -0.98 10.88 -14.01
C LEU A 64 -1.75 12.06 -13.41
N ASP A 65 -1.35 13.29 -13.73
CA ASP A 65 -1.99 14.54 -13.26
C ASP A 65 -2.26 14.54 -11.74
N TYR A 66 -1.26 14.14 -10.96
CA TYR A 66 -1.37 14.05 -9.51
C TYR A 66 -1.82 15.35 -8.84
N ASN A 67 -1.50 16.50 -9.42
CA ASN A 67 -1.86 17.80 -8.86
C ASN A 67 -3.34 18.15 -9.07
N ASN A 68 -4.07 17.35 -9.85
CA ASN A 68 -5.49 17.54 -10.15
C ASN A 68 -6.39 16.43 -9.55
N CYS A 69 -5.92 15.75 -8.53
CA CYS A 69 -6.60 14.62 -7.90
C CYS A 69 -7.56 15.02 -6.77
N TYR A 70 -8.22 16.14 -6.90
CA TYR A 70 -9.19 16.69 -5.90
C TYR A 70 -8.58 16.77 -4.49
N ASP A 71 -9.25 16.21 -3.48
CA ASP A 71 -8.81 16.19 -2.09
C ASP A 71 -8.10 14.87 -1.70
N ALA A 72 -7.74 14.04 -2.66
CA ALA A 72 -7.05 12.80 -2.39
C ALA A 72 -5.68 13.04 -1.74
N ASP A 73 -5.28 12.13 -0.87
CA ASP A 73 -3.93 12.12 -0.33
C ASP A 73 -2.98 11.50 -1.36
N LEU A 74 -2.01 12.27 -1.82
CA LEU A 74 -1.10 11.83 -2.87
C LEU A 74 -0.18 10.68 -2.42
N TYR A 75 0.04 10.48 -1.12
CA TYR A 75 0.71 9.29 -0.61
C TYR A 75 -0.08 8.01 -0.91
N ASP A 76 -1.40 8.03 -0.72
CA ASP A 76 -2.25 6.88 -1.01
C ASP A 76 -2.28 6.59 -2.51
N LEU A 77 -2.43 7.63 -3.34
CA LEU A 77 -2.41 7.48 -4.80
C LEU A 77 -1.06 6.95 -5.28
N PHE A 78 0.03 7.53 -4.81
CA PHE A 78 1.37 7.08 -5.15
C PHE A 78 1.62 5.62 -4.71
N TYR A 79 1.12 5.23 -3.54
CA TYR A 79 1.20 3.86 -3.08
C TYR A 79 0.48 2.90 -4.04
N MET A 80 -0.75 3.23 -4.46
CA MET A 80 -1.53 2.40 -5.38
C MET A 80 -0.87 2.33 -6.76
N GLU A 81 -0.51 3.47 -7.34
CA GLU A 81 -0.02 3.57 -8.72
C GLU A 81 1.44 3.11 -8.88
N HIS A 82 2.23 3.22 -7.85
CA HIS A 82 3.64 2.86 -7.95
C HIS A 82 3.99 1.59 -7.17
N ARG A 83 3.61 1.54 -5.90
CA ARG A 83 4.02 0.41 -5.06
C ARG A 83 3.20 -0.85 -5.33
N MET A 84 1.87 -0.73 -5.39
CA MET A 84 1.01 -1.88 -5.62
C MET A 84 1.02 -2.33 -7.07
N SER A 85 0.82 -1.42 -8.01
CA SER A 85 0.64 -1.76 -9.43
C SER A 85 1.93 -2.25 -10.10
N LYS A 86 3.09 -1.78 -9.64
CA LYS A 86 4.40 -2.16 -10.21
C LYS A 86 5.10 -3.21 -9.36
N TRP A 87 5.65 -2.81 -8.23
CA TRP A 87 6.43 -3.73 -7.39
C TRP A 87 5.57 -4.85 -6.79
N GLY A 88 4.40 -4.53 -6.26
CA GLY A 88 3.49 -5.52 -5.67
C GLY A 88 3.01 -6.55 -6.69
N ALA A 89 2.59 -6.09 -7.87
CA ALA A 89 2.15 -6.96 -8.95
C ALA A 89 3.27 -7.90 -9.43
N ASN A 90 4.48 -7.40 -9.64
CA ASN A 90 5.62 -8.23 -10.02
C ASN A 90 5.97 -9.26 -8.95
N SER A 91 5.96 -8.85 -7.68
CA SER A 91 6.20 -9.77 -6.56
C SER A 91 5.13 -10.87 -6.44
N MET A 92 3.89 -10.60 -6.83
CA MET A 92 2.84 -11.62 -6.91
C MET A 92 3.07 -12.57 -8.07
N ASN A 93 3.40 -12.05 -9.26
CA ASN A 93 3.73 -12.88 -10.42
C ASN A 93 4.89 -13.85 -10.13
N GLU A 94 5.91 -13.41 -9.40
CA GLU A 94 7.01 -14.28 -8.98
C GLU A 94 6.55 -15.41 -8.04
N THR A 95 5.62 -15.14 -7.15
CA THR A 95 5.10 -16.15 -6.21
C THR A 95 4.07 -17.07 -6.85
N ASP A 96 3.29 -16.60 -7.83
CA ASP A 96 2.26 -17.39 -8.53
C ASP A 96 2.86 -18.58 -9.32
N VAL A 97 4.13 -18.55 -9.63
CA VAL A 97 4.86 -19.69 -10.19
C VAL A 97 4.86 -20.91 -9.23
N ALA A 98 4.76 -20.67 -7.94
CA ALA A 98 4.86 -21.70 -6.91
C ALA A 98 3.56 -21.92 -6.13
N VAL A 99 2.81 -20.88 -5.84
CA VAL A 99 1.59 -20.92 -5.02
C VAL A 99 0.59 -19.91 -5.54
N HIS A 100 -0.71 -20.18 -5.39
CA HIS A 100 -1.73 -19.21 -5.76
C HIS A 100 -1.75 -18.05 -4.76
N THR A 101 -1.37 -16.86 -5.24
CA THR A 101 -1.28 -15.66 -4.41
C THR A 101 -2.61 -14.91 -4.36
N MET A 102 -3.07 -14.56 -3.18
CA MET A 102 -4.26 -13.77 -2.93
C MET A 102 -3.92 -12.47 -2.23
N VAL A 103 -4.62 -11.40 -2.56
CA VAL A 103 -4.54 -10.11 -1.86
C VAL A 103 -5.91 -9.77 -1.29
N GLY A 104 -6.11 -10.07 0.00
CA GLY A 104 -7.40 -9.90 0.67
C GLY A 104 -7.89 -8.43 0.75
N PHE A 105 -6.97 -7.48 0.75
CA PHE A 105 -7.28 -6.05 0.78
C PHE A 105 -7.49 -5.41 -0.60
N ASN A 106 -7.36 -6.16 -1.69
CA ASN A 106 -7.54 -5.62 -3.04
C ASN A 106 -9.02 -5.40 -3.38
N SER A 107 -9.60 -4.39 -2.77
CA SER A 107 -11.01 -4.02 -2.94
C SER A 107 -11.15 -2.51 -3.13
N ARG A 108 -11.75 -2.12 -4.25
CA ARG A 108 -12.03 -0.71 -4.56
C ARG A 108 -12.91 -0.04 -3.48
N LYS A 109 -13.90 -0.76 -2.96
CA LYS A 109 -14.76 -0.26 -1.86
C LYS A 109 -13.94 -0.03 -0.59
N LEU A 110 -13.07 -0.96 -0.24
CA LEU A 110 -12.22 -0.84 0.93
C LEU A 110 -11.30 0.38 0.84
N TYR A 111 -10.66 0.59 -0.31
CA TYR A 111 -9.80 1.75 -0.54
C TYR A 111 -10.58 3.07 -0.44
N ALA A 112 -11.72 3.17 -1.14
CA ALA A 112 -12.55 4.36 -1.08
C ALA A 112 -13.02 4.67 0.35
N SER A 113 -13.48 3.67 1.10
CA SER A 113 -13.89 3.83 2.49
C SER A 113 -12.71 4.26 3.37
N SER A 114 -11.54 3.66 3.18
CA SER A 114 -10.34 3.98 3.98
C SER A 114 -9.83 5.38 3.71
N MET A 115 -9.78 5.80 2.44
CA MET A 115 -9.34 7.14 2.06
C MET A 115 -10.32 8.23 2.53
N GLY A 116 -11.59 7.88 2.71
CA GLY A 116 -12.61 8.77 3.29
C GLY A 116 -12.50 8.93 4.81
N LEU A 117 -11.75 8.08 5.51
CA LEU A 117 -11.54 8.22 6.94
C LEU A 117 -10.57 9.37 7.27
N PRO A 118 -10.77 10.07 8.41
CA PRO A 118 -9.78 11.02 8.90
C PRO A 118 -8.40 10.35 9.04
N LEU A 119 -7.36 11.06 8.62
CA LEU A 119 -6.00 10.53 8.64
C LEU A 119 -5.55 10.06 10.02
N GLU A 120 -5.89 10.81 11.06
CA GLU A 120 -5.58 10.45 12.45
C GLU A 120 -6.18 9.09 12.85
N THR A 121 -7.39 8.79 12.38
CA THR A 121 -8.07 7.50 12.62
C THR A 121 -7.30 6.36 11.95
N ARG A 122 -6.78 6.59 10.76
CA ARG A 122 -5.98 5.60 10.02
C ARG A 122 -4.61 5.39 10.67
N GLU A 123 -3.91 6.45 11.03
CA GLU A 123 -2.58 6.40 11.65
C GLU A 123 -2.58 5.71 13.02
N LYS A 124 -3.63 5.91 13.79
CA LYS A 124 -3.84 5.20 15.07
C LYS A 124 -4.23 3.72 14.89
N ARG A 125 -4.36 3.26 13.64
CA ARG A 125 -4.78 1.91 13.29
C ARG A 125 -6.15 1.50 13.85
N ASN A 126 -7.00 2.45 14.20
CA ASN A 126 -8.31 2.18 14.76
C ASN A 126 -9.16 1.35 13.80
N ALA A 127 -9.14 1.66 12.51
CA ALA A 127 -9.89 0.90 11.51
C ALA A 127 -9.51 -0.60 11.47
N PHE A 128 -8.23 -0.94 11.68
CA PHE A 128 -7.80 -2.34 11.81
C PHE A 128 -8.28 -2.97 13.09
N ARG A 129 -8.11 -2.28 14.22
CA ARG A 129 -8.52 -2.78 15.52
C ARG A 129 -10.01 -3.03 15.57
N ASP A 130 -10.80 -2.05 15.12
CA ASP A 130 -12.26 -2.15 15.07
C ASP A 130 -12.72 -3.30 14.18
N SER A 131 -12.04 -3.52 13.04
CA SER A 131 -12.34 -4.66 12.16
C SER A 131 -12.02 -5.99 12.83
N VAL A 132 -10.88 -6.11 13.48
CA VAL A 132 -10.51 -7.33 14.21
C VAL A 132 -11.46 -7.56 15.38
N ASP A 133 -11.80 -6.53 16.15
CA ASP A 133 -12.74 -6.63 17.26
C ASP A 133 -14.15 -7.07 16.80
N TYR A 134 -14.55 -6.61 15.63
CA TYR A 134 -15.85 -6.97 15.04
C TYR A 134 -15.90 -8.41 14.52
N PHE A 135 -14.84 -8.87 13.83
CA PHE A 135 -14.84 -10.17 13.14
C PHE A 135 -14.25 -11.31 13.97
N CYS A 136 -13.24 -11.04 14.79
CA CYS A 136 -12.51 -12.07 15.52
C CYS A 136 -11.70 -11.47 16.68
N LYS A 137 -12.38 -11.17 17.77
CA LYS A 137 -11.80 -10.53 18.96
C LYS A 137 -10.66 -11.36 19.57
N GLU A 138 -10.73 -12.67 19.45
CA GLU A 138 -9.74 -13.62 19.97
C GLU A 138 -8.36 -13.44 19.34
N LEU A 139 -8.29 -12.81 18.17
CA LEU A 139 -6.99 -12.50 17.53
C LEU A 139 -6.13 -11.51 18.32
N PHE A 140 -6.73 -10.73 19.22
CA PHE A 140 -5.94 -9.84 20.11
C PHE A 140 -5.21 -10.61 21.22
N GLU A 141 -5.62 -11.85 21.49
CA GLU A 141 -5.01 -12.71 22.49
C GLU A 141 -3.84 -13.55 21.94
N VAL A 142 -3.63 -13.46 20.61
CA VAL A 142 -2.53 -14.17 19.95
C VAL A 142 -1.28 -13.31 20.00
N ASP A 143 -0.25 -13.79 20.70
CA ASP A 143 1.08 -13.18 20.67
C ASP A 143 1.64 -13.28 19.26
N ILE A 144 1.77 -12.14 18.60
CA ILE A 144 2.46 -12.05 17.30
C ILE A 144 3.96 -12.02 17.58
N VAL A 145 4.58 -13.18 17.41
CA VAL A 145 6.05 -13.37 17.50
C VAL A 145 6.75 -12.72 16.31
#